data_d29432f9aa4ded0c3ad11f36c89bed02
#
_entry.id   d29432f9aa4ded0c3ad11f36c89bed02
#
_cell.length_a   1.000
_cell.length_b   1.000
_cell.length_c   1.000
_cell.angle_alpha   90.00
_cell.angle_beta   90.00
_cell.angle_gamma   90.00
#
_symmetry.space_group_name_H-M   'P 1'
#
loop_
_entity.id
_entity.type
_entity.pdbx_description
1 polymer ?
#
loop_
_entity_poly.entity_id
_entity_poly.type
_entity_poly.pdbx_seq_one_letter_code
_entity_poly.pdbx_strand_id
1 'polypeptide(L)' 'METRKFNDVAYFQVGIARKYMRRHNLTPLQFVEKDKQYHILHFLEIGYEPFHLTGDEGVLDELDEIVAE' A
#
# COMPACT_ATOMS: atom_id res chain seq x y z
N MET A 1 -21.98 2.05 8.92
CA MET A 1 -20.73 1.58 8.34
C MET A 1 -20.77 1.61 6.84
N GLU A 2 -19.82 2.22 6.24
CA GLU A 2 -19.78 2.42 4.80
C GLU A 2 -19.13 1.22 4.13
N THR A 3 -19.94 0.28 3.69
CA THR A 3 -19.42 -0.89 2.96
C THR A 3 -18.65 -0.44 1.72
N ARG A 4 -19.17 0.59 1.03
CA ARG A 4 -18.50 1.12 -0.16
C ARG A 4 -17.12 1.65 0.18
N LYS A 5 -17.00 2.42 1.26
CA LYS A 5 -15.71 2.98 1.62
C LYS A 5 -14.72 1.88 2.02
N PHE A 6 -15.21 0.88 2.72
CA PHE A 6 -14.36 -0.25 3.09
C PHE A 6 -13.83 -0.94 1.83
N ASN A 7 -14.71 -1.17 0.85
CA ASN A 7 -14.29 -1.80 -0.39
C ASN A 7 -13.28 -0.94 -1.15
N ASP A 8 -13.51 0.37 -1.16
CA ASP A 8 -12.59 1.28 -1.85
C ASP A 8 -11.20 1.23 -1.22
N VAL A 9 -11.13 1.20 0.09
CA VAL A 9 -9.85 1.10 0.78
C VAL A 9 -9.17 -0.22 0.46
N ALA A 10 -9.93 -1.31 0.47
CA ALA A 10 -9.36 -2.62 0.16
C ALA A 10 -8.82 -2.68 -1.26
N TYR A 11 -9.56 -2.13 -2.22
CA TYR A 11 -9.08 -2.08 -3.60
C TYR A 11 -7.81 -1.26 -3.71
N PHE A 12 -7.77 -0.15 -3.01
CA PHE A 12 -6.59 0.70 -3.02
C PHE A 12 -5.38 -0.05 -2.47
N GLN A 13 -5.56 -0.72 -1.32
CA GLN A 13 -4.47 -1.47 -0.70
C GLN A 13 -3.95 -2.57 -1.63
N VAL A 14 -4.85 -3.33 -2.23
CA VAL A 14 -4.46 -4.42 -3.12
C VAL A 14 -3.74 -3.87 -4.35
N GLY A 15 -4.27 -2.79 -4.92
CA GLY A 15 -3.67 -2.19 -6.10
C GLY A 15 -2.25 -1.70 -5.83
N ILE A 16 -2.07 -1.00 -4.72
CA ILE A 16 -0.76 -0.49 -4.36
C ILE A 16 0.19 -1.64 -4.03
N ALA A 17 -0.30 -2.64 -3.30
CA ALA A 17 0.54 -3.79 -2.94
C ALA A 17 1.06 -4.51 -4.19
N ARG A 18 0.19 -4.68 -5.20
CA ARG A 18 0.60 -5.33 -6.43
C ARG A 18 1.68 -4.52 -7.15
N LYS A 19 1.49 -3.21 -7.22
CA LYS A 19 2.47 -2.35 -7.88
C LYS A 19 3.77 -2.29 -7.11
N TYR A 20 3.69 -2.30 -5.80
CA TYR A 20 4.89 -2.33 -4.96
C TYR A 20 5.69 -3.62 -5.20
N MET A 21 4.98 -4.76 -5.23
CA MET A 21 5.64 -6.04 -5.48
C MET A 21 6.30 -6.03 -6.86
N ARG A 22 5.62 -5.45 -7.85
CA ARG A 22 6.17 -5.39 -9.20
C ARG A 22 7.39 -4.50 -9.26
N ARG A 23 7.32 -3.34 -8.60
CA ARG A 23 8.43 -2.39 -8.59
C ARG A 23 9.69 -3.02 -8.01
N HIS A 24 9.54 -3.82 -6.96
CA HIS A 24 10.68 -4.40 -6.24
C HIS A 24 10.90 -5.87 -6.53
N ASN A 25 10.14 -6.42 -7.47
CA ASN A 25 10.27 -7.82 -7.88
C ASN A 25 10.11 -8.76 -6.68
N LEU A 26 9.07 -8.54 -5.91
CA LEU A 26 8.78 -9.32 -4.72
C LEU A 26 7.71 -10.36 -4.97
N THR A 27 7.84 -11.52 -4.34
CA THR A 27 6.76 -12.48 -4.30
C THR A 27 5.74 -12.03 -3.25
N PRO A 28 4.51 -12.56 -3.31
CA PRO A 28 3.52 -12.22 -2.28
C PRO A 28 4.02 -12.55 -0.87
N LEU A 29 4.74 -13.64 -0.71
CA LEU A 29 5.28 -14.01 0.60
C LEU A 29 6.30 -12.98 1.08
N GLN A 30 7.15 -12.53 0.18
CA GLN A 30 8.12 -11.50 0.52
C GLN A 30 7.45 -10.20 0.91
N PHE A 31 6.35 -9.86 0.22
CA PHE A 31 5.59 -8.67 0.57
C PHE A 31 4.99 -8.79 1.98
N VAL A 32 4.45 -9.97 2.31
CA VAL A 32 3.89 -10.19 3.63
C VAL A 32 4.94 -9.99 4.72
N GLU A 33 6.16 -10.45 4.46
CA GLU A 33 7.24 -10.27 5.42
C GLU A 33 7.56 -8.78 5.62
N LYS A 34 7.58 -8.02 4.54
CA LYS A 34 7.79 -6.58 4.64
C LYS A 34 6.64 -5.89 5.35
N ASP A 35 5.42 -6.34 5.08
CA ASP A 35 4.25 -5.76 5.72
C ASP A 35 4.29 -5.99 7.23
N LYS A 36 4.73 -7.16 7.66
CA LYS A 36 4.85 -7.45 9.09
C LYS A 36 5.83 -6.50 9.75
N GLN A 37 6.89 -6.16 9.05
CA GLN A 37 7.93 -5.30 9.60
C GLN A 37 7.56 -3.82 9.56
N TYR A 38 6.97 -3.37 8.46
CA TYR A 38 6.74 -1.95 8.22
C TYR A 38 5.28 -1.53 8.25
N HIS A 39 4.35 -2.48 8.42
CA HIS A 39 2.92 -2.21 8.50
C HIS A 39 2.43 -1.44 7.27
N ILE A 40 2.81 -1.94 6.09
CA ILE A 40 2.52 -1.25 4.84
C ILE A 40 1.02 -1.13 4.59
N LEU A 41 0.28 -2.22 4.76
CA LEU A 41 -1.16 -2.18 4.50
C LEU A 41 -1.87 -1.27 5.48
N HIS A 42 -1.44 -1.25 6.73
CA HIS A 42 -2.02 -0.37 7.73
C HIS A 42 -1.73 1.09 7.38
N PHE A 43 -0.53 1.38 6.93
CA PHE A 43 -0.16 2.72 6.51
C PHE A 43 -1.04 3.20 5.36
N LEU A 44 -1.31 2.31 4.41
CA LEU A 44 -2.18 2.64 3.28
C LEU A 44 -3.62 2.89 3.72
N GLU A 45 -4.08 2.14 4.71
CA GLU A 45 -5.42 2.33 5.23
C GLU A 45 -5.56 3.70 5.89
N ILE A 46 -4.61 4.05 6.74
CA ILE A 46 -4.63 5.34 7.42
C ILE A 46 -4.53 6.48 6.43
N GLY A 47 -3.69 6.32 5.43
CA GLY A 47 -3.44 7.38 4.47
C GLY A 47 -4.36 7.39 3.25
N TYR A 48 -5.43 6.58 3.26
CA TYR A 48 -6.26 6.42 2.08
C TYR A 48 -6.78 7.75 1.53
N GLU A 49 -7.30 8.63 2.40
CA GLU A 49 -7.91 9.86 1.94
C GLU A 49 -6.94 10.72 1.12
N PRO A 50 -5.77 11.06 1.63
CA PRO A 50 -4.83 11.85 0.81
C PRO A 50 -4.20 11.04 -0.31
N PHE A 51 -3.91 9.75 -0.08
CA PHE A 51 -3.16 8.96 -1.04
C PHE A 51 -3.93 8.68 -2.32
N HIS A 52 -5.25 8.45 -2.23
CA HIS A 52 -5.98 8.11 -3.45
C HIS A 52 -6.09 9.30 -4.40
N LEU A 53 -5.77 10.50 -3.93
CA LEU A 53 -5.73 11.70 -4.77
C LEU A 53 -4.33 11.98 -5.31
N THR A 54 -3.32 11.35 -4.73
CA THR A 54 -1.93 11.59 -5.10
C THR A 54 -1.52 10.87 -6.37
N GLY A 55 -2.10 9.69 -6.58
CA GLY A 55 -1.68 8.84 -7.69
C GLY A 55 -0.74 7.76 -7.19
N ASP A 56 -0.73 6.63 -7.91
CA ASP A 56 -0.06 5.44 -7.43
C ASP A 56 1.45 5.61 -7.33
N GLU A 57 2.06 6.32 -8.28
CA GLU A 57 3.51 6.50 -8.25
C GLU A 57 3.95 7.27 -7.01
N GLY A 58 3.21 8.31 -6.65
CA GLY A 58 3.53 9.07 -5.46
C GLY A 58 3.41 8.24 -4.19
N VAL A 59 2.38 7.39 -4.14
CA VAL A 59 2.20 6.52 -2.98
C VAL A 59 3.34 5.52 -2.88
N LEU A 60 3.75 4.96 -4.02
CA LEU A 60 4.86 4.01 -4.01
C LEU A 60 6.16 4.68 -3.56
N ASP A 61 6.37 5.93 -3.96
CA ASP A 61 7.55 6.66 -3.52
C ASP A 61 7.54 6.85 -2.00
N GLU A 62 6.37 7.14 -1.43
CA GLU A 62 6.24 7.25 0.02
C GLU A 62 6.57 5.94 0.71
N LEU A 63 6.08 4.83 0.17
CA LEU A 63 6.38 3.53 0.74
C LEU A 63 7.87 3.23 0.69
N ASP A 64 8.51 3.59 -0.42
CA ASP A 64 9.95 3.37 -0.55
C ASP A 64 10.72 4.11 0.55
N GLU A 65 10.29 5.32 0.90
CA GLU A 65 10.93 6.07 1.95
C GLU A 65 10.79 5.37 3.31
N ILE A 66 9.61 4.83 3.58
CA ILE A 66 9.37 4.14 4.84
C ILE A 66 10.21 2.87 4.93
N VAL A 67 10.22 2.09 3.86
CA VAL A 67 10.90 0.81 3.87
C VAL A 67 12.41 0.96 3.81
N ALA A 68 12.90 2.04 3.22
CA ALA A 68 14.34 2.29 3.16
C ALA A 68 14.94 2.56 4.53
N GLU A 69 14.09 2.96 5.47
CA GLU A 69 14.54 3.18 6.83
C GLU A 69 14.93 1.86 7.46
#